data_81582db425888e9d15405a597b07276d
#
_entry.id   81582db425888e9d15405a597b07276d
#
_cell.length_a   1.000
_cell.length_b   1.000
_cell.length_c   1.000
_cell.angle_alpha   90.00
_cell.angle_beta   90.00
_cell.angle_gamma   90.00
#
_symmetry.space_group_name_H-M   'P 1'
#
loop_
_entity.id
_entity.type
_entity.pdbx_description
1 polymer ?
#
loop_
_entity_poly.entity_id
_entity_poly.type
_entity_poly.pdbx_seq_one_letter_code
_entity_poly.pdbx_strand_id
1 'polypeptide(L)'
;AEKTLKSMIQQTSFAVSTNEARPVHMGSLFEVSAAGLTVVSVDGFRLALRKEPLEKIEGGAFSFVAPGTALNEVERICEEIDEVVTITLGQRHILFEVGETELICRRLEGEFLDYKNAIPRRNPINIVLDTKTMLQSLERVSVVISEKLKSPVRCIFEDDKVTMSAKTASGDAKDICRIAGDGQGLEIGFN
;
A
#
# COMPACT_ATOMS: atom_id res chain seq x y z
N ALA A 1 8.76 -16.38 -2.91
CA ALA A 1 9.62 -16.52 -1.74
C ALA A 1 8.99 -15.81 -0.53
N GLU A 2 9.33 -16.25 0.69
CA GLU A 2 8.82 -15.66 1.94
C GLU A 2 9.10 -14.17 2.02
N LYS A 3 10.37 -13.76 1.84
CA LYS A 3 10.77 -12.35 1.85
C LYS A 3 9.98 -11.50 0.84
N THR A 4 9.65 -12.07 -0.31
CA THR A 4 8.86 -11.38 -1.34
C THR A 4 7.42 -11.18 -0.90
N LEU A 5 6.77 -12.23 -0.40
CA LEU A 5 5.40 -12.15 0.10
C LEU A 5 5.29 -11.19 1.29
N LYS A 6 6.21 -11.30 2.25
CA LYS A 6 6.32 -10.39 3.39
C LYS A 6 6.41 -8.94 2.94
N SER A 7 7.36 -8.64 2.04
CA SER A 7 7.53 -7.30 1.47
C SER A 7 6.28 -6.80 0.72
N MET A 8 5.60 -7.68 -0.03
CA MET A 8 4.35 -7.33 -0.71
C MET A 8 3.25 -6.93 0.27
N ILE A 9 3.10 -7.71 1.36
CA ILE A 9 2.12 -7.42 2.42
C ILE A 9 2.46 -6.09 3.09
N GLN A 10 3.69 -5.88 3.54
CA GLN A 10 4.13 -4.64 4.19
C GLN A 10 3.87 -3.39 3.34
N GLN A 11 4.07 -3.50 2.03
CA GLN A 11 3.91 -2.39 1.10
C GLN A 11 2.47 -2.15 0.66
N THR A 12 1.52 -2.99 1.07
CA THR A 12 0.11 -2.84 0.69
C THR A 12 -0.85 -2.80 1.87
N SER A 13 -0.58 -3.51 2.96
CA SER A 13 -1.49 -3.69 4.11
C SER A 13 -1.89 -2.37 4.78
N PHE A 14 -1.03 -1.34 4.75
CA PHE A 14 -1.34 -0.03 5.33
C PHE A 14 -2.54 0.66 4.65
N ALA A 15 -2.91 0.24 3.44
CA ALA A 15 -4.07 0.76 2.70
C ALA A 15 -5.32 -0.12 2.84
N VAL A 16 -5.30 -1.13 3.69
CA VAL A 16 -6.50 -1.93 4.03
C VAL A 16 -7.49 -1.07 4.80
N SER A 17 -8.76 -1.14 4.43
CA SER A 17 -9.83 -0.37 5.09
C SER A 17 -10.15 -0.92 6.48
N THR A 18 -10.49 -0.03 7.38
CA THR A 18 -11.09 -0.35 8.69
C THR A 18 -12.61 -0.16 8.71
N ASN A 19 -13.20 0.20 7.56
CA ASN A 19 -14.63 0.48 7.46
C ASN A 19 -15.42 -0.83 7.24
N GLU A 20 -16.16 -1.25 8.25
CA GLU A 20 -17.00 -2.45 8.24
C GLU A 20 -18.18 -2.40 7.24
N ALA A 21 -18.55 -1.22 6.76
CA ALA A 21 -19.61 -1.08 5.76
C ALA A 21 -19.23 -1.69 4.39
N ARG A 22 -17.93 -1.92 4.16
CA ARG A 22 -17.42 -2.60 2.96
C ARG A 22 -16.42 -3.68 3.36
N PRO A 23 -16.88 -4.82 3.85
CA PRO A 23 -16.01 -5.87 4.39
C PRO A 23 -14.94 -6.37 3.41
N VAL A 24 -15.23 -6.40 2.10
CA VAL A 24 -14.28 -6.83 1.08
C VAL A 24 -13.01 -5.96 1.03
N HIS A 25 -13.10 -4.68 1.43
CA HIS A 25 -11.94 -3.78 1.52
C HIS A 25 -11.17 -3.89 2.84
N MET A 26 -11.65 -4.69 3.81
CA MET A 26 -10.90 -5.01 5.04
C MET A 26 -9.82 -6.07 4.82
N GLY A 27 -9.50 -6.33 3.57
CA GLY A 27 -8.44 -7.22 3.13
C GLY A 27 -7.78 -6.73 1.86
N SER A 28 -6.79 -7.50 1.40
CA SER A 28 -6.08 -7.24 0.15
C SER A 28 -6.52 -8.19 -0.94
N LEU A 29 -6.75 -7.66 -2.12
CA LEU A 29 -6.99 -8.45 -3.32
C LEU A 29 -5.68 -9.06 -3.81
N PHE A 30 -5.70 -10.36 -4.04
CA PHE A 30 -4.65 -11.12 -4.71
C PHE A 30 -5.15 -11.50 -6.11
N GLU A 31 -4.50 -11.02 -7.14
CA GLU A 31 -4.74 -11.42 -8.53
C GLU A 31 -3.57 -12.25 -9.04
N VAL A 32 -3.83 -13.49 -9.40
CA VAL A 32 -2.85 -14.40 -10.02
C VAL A 32 -3.14 -14.48 -11.50
N SER A 33 -2.13 -14.26 -12.33
CA SER A 33 -2.21 -14.32 -13.79
C SER A 33 -0.89 -14.75 -14.40
N ALA A 34 -0.84 -14.98 -15.70
CA ALA A 34 0.41 -15.25 -16.41
C ALA A 34 1.48 -14.15 -16.22
N ALA A 35 1.10 -12.94 -15.86
CA ALA A 35 2.02 -11.84 -15.55
C ALA A 35 2.59 -11.90 -14.11
N GLY A 36 2.10 -12.81 -13.27
CA GLY A 36 2.53 -12.96 -11.88
C GLY A 36 1.42 -12.69 -10.86
N LEU A 37 1.83 -12.36 -9.65
CA LEU A 37 0.97 -11.98 -8.53
C LEU A 37 0.86 -10.47 -8.42
N THR A 38 -0.35 -9.96 -8.33
CA THR A 38 -0.64 -8.57 -7.97
C THR A 38 -1.39 -8.55 -6.64
N VAL A 39 -0.90 -7.76 -5.67
CA VAL A 39 -1.58 -7.51 -4.40
C VAL A 39 -2.04 -6.06 -4.36
N VAL A 40 -3.31 -5.84 -4.02
CA VAL A 40 -3.93 -4.50 -4.00
C VAL A 40 -4.72 -4.31 -2.72
N SER A 41 -4.54 -3.16 -2.08
CA SER A 41 -5.33 -2.73 -0.92
C SER A 41 -5.88 -1.32 -1.14
N VAL A 42 -7.09 -1.06 -0.66
CA VAL A 42 -7.76 0.24 -0.81
C VAL A 42 -8.59 0.56 0.43
N ASP A 43 -8.66 1.83 0.82
CA ASP A 43 -9.51 2.30 1.92
C ASP A 43 -10.44 3.47 1.53
N GLY A 44 -10.51 3.80 0.24
CA GLY A 44 -11.31 4.90 -0.30
C GLY A 44 -10.57 6.24 -0.39
N PHE A 45 -9.41 6.39 0.26
CA PHE A 45 -8.55 7.58 0.20
C PHE A 45 -7.23 7.28 -0.50
N ARG A 46 -6.74 6.07 -0.39
CA ARG A 46 -5.45 5.61 -0.95
C ARG A 46 -5.59 4.21 -1.50
N LEU A 47 -4.71 3.90 -2.42
CA LEU A 47 -4.55 2.60 -3.04
C LEU A 47 -3.08 2.23 -3.01
N ALA A 48 -2.77 1.05 -2.50
CA ALA A 48 -1.45 0.45 -2.59
C ALA A 48 -1.49 -0.78 -3.49
N LEU A 49 -0.52 -0.89 -4.39
CA LEU A 49 -0.41 -1.98 -5.35
C LEU A 49 1.03 -2.44 -5.48
N ARG A 50 1.26 -3.73 -5.35
CA ARG A 50 2.54 -4.37 -5.61
C ARG A 50 2.38 -5.53 -6.59
N LYS A 51 3.33 -5.68 -7.53
CA LYS A 51 3.39 -6.78 -8.52
C LYS A 51 4.71 -7.50 -8.39
N GLU A 52 4.64 -8.84 -8.48
CA GLU A 52 5.81 -9.71 -8.54
C GLU A 52 5.59 -10.84 -9.53
N PRO A 53 6.60 -11.25 -10.30
CA PRO A 53 6.50 -12.44 -11.12
C PRO A 53 6.33 -13.68 -10.24
N LEU A 54 5.64 -14.68 -10.74
CA LEU A 54 5.53 -15.99 -10.10
C LEU A 54 6.31 -17.02 -10.89
N GLU A 55 7.04 -17.88 -10.20
CA GLU A 55 7.81 -18.97 -10.82
C GLU A 55 6.87 -20.07 -11.33
N LYS A 56 5.78 -20.34 -10.61
CA LYS A 56 4.82 -21.39 -10.95
C LYS A 56 3.40 -20.96 -10.60
N ILE A 57 2.47 -21.23 -11.50
CA ILE A 57 1.03 -21.03 -11.31
C ILE A 57 0.32 -22.31 -11.69
N GLU A 58 -0.50 -22.84 -10.78
CA GLU A 58 -1.38 -23.96 -11.05
C GLU A 58 -2.84 -23.47 -11.05
N GLY A 59 -3.67 -24.03 -11.92
CA GLY A 59 -5.10 -23.69 -11.99
C GLY A 59 -5.49 -22.46 -12.83
N GLY A 60 -4.54 -21.82 -13.52
CA GLY A 60 -4.82 -20.68 -14.39
C GLY A 60 -4.93 -19.35 -13.65
N ALA A 61 -5.59 -18.35 -14.25
CA ALA A 61 -5.79 -17.04 -13.64
C ALA A 61 -6.95 -17.09 -12.64
N PHE A 62 -6.76 -16.55 -11.46
CA PHE A 62 -7.77 -16.43 -10.40
C PHE A 62 -7.52 -15.23 -9.50
N SER A 63 -8.52 -14.88 -8.69
CA SER A 63 -8.38 -13.83 -7.68
C SER A 63 -9.14 -14.18 -6.40
N PHE A 64 -8.68 -13.62 -5.30
CA PHE A 64 -9.32 -13.74 -3.99
C PHE A 64 -8.95 -12.55 -3.11
N VAL A 65 -9.74 -12.31 -2.07
CA VAL A 65 -9.44 -11.29 -1.06
C VAL A 65 -9.09 -11.96 0.26
N ALA A 66 -7.86 -11.75 0.71
CA ALA A 66 -7.38 -12.22 2.00
C ALA A 66 -7.62 -11.16 3.08
N PRO A 67 -8.18 -11.53 4.25
CA PRO A 67 -8.39 -10.57 5.35
C PRO A 67 -7.08 -9.93 5.81
N GLY A 68 -7.10 -8.62 6.09
CA GLY A 68 -5.93 -7.89 6.58
C GLY A 68 -5.37 -8.47 7.89
N THR A 69 -6.25 -8.93 8.77
CA THR A 69 -5.83 -9.61 10.02
C THR A 69 -5.04 -10.88 9.76
N ALA A 70 -5.46 -11.70 8.79
CA ALA A 70 -4.73 -12.90 8.41
C ALA A 70 -3.39 -12.56 7.73
N LEU A 71 -3.36 -11.52 6.88
CA LEU A 71 -2.14 -11.07 6.23
C LEU A 71 -1.11 -10.55 7.23
N ASN A 72 -1.52 -9.88 8.30
CA ASN A 72 -0.62 -9.47 9.37
C ASN A 72 0.05 -10.67 10.06
N GLU A 73 -0.68 -11.78 10.23
CA GLU A 73 -0.08 -13.00 10.78
C GLU A 73 0.83 -13.69 9.76
N VAL A 74 0.44 -13.74 8.47
CA VAL A 74 1.34 -14.23 7.40
C VAL A 74 2.64 -13.43 7.37
N GLU A 75 2.56 -12.10 7.47
CA GLU A 75 3.75 -11.24 7.52
C GLU A 75 4.68 -11.59 8.69
N ARG A 76 4.09 -11.90 9.87
CA ARG A 76 4.87 -12.24 11.08
C ARG A 76 5.57 -13.58 10.97
N ILE A 77 4.94 -14.59 10.36
CA ILE A 77 5.52 -15.93 10.22
C ILE A 77 6.51 -16.02 9.07
N CYS A 78 6.42 -15.17 8.04
CA CYS A 78 7.40 -15.11 6.96
C CYS A 78 8.74 -14.54 7.46
N GLU A 79 9.83 -15.17 7.07
CA GLU A 79 11.20 -14.73 7.31
C GLU A 79 11.78 -13.97 6.11
N GLU A 80 12.98 -13.39 6.27
CA GLU A 80 13.71 -12.70 5.19
C GLU A 80 14.56 -13.66 4.34
N ILE A 81 13.94 -14.79 3.97
CA ILE A 81 14.61 -15.89 3.22
C ILE A 81 13.94 -16.17 1.89
N ASP A 82 14.61 -16.96 1.05
CA ASP A 82 14.12 -17.32 -0.29
C ASP A 82 13.33 -18.63 -0.32
N GLU A 83 12.85 -19.12 0.82
CA GLU A 83 12.00 -20.31 0.86
C GLU A 83 10.64 -20.05 0.22
N VAL A 84 10.06 -21.08 -0.35
CA VAL A 84 8.80 -20.98 -1.11
C VAL A 84 7.63 -20.94 -0.15
N VAL A 85 6.73 -19.99 -0.34
CA VAL A 85 5.40 -20.00 0.27
C VAL A 85 4.41 -20.57 -0.74
N THR A 86 3.64 -21.57 -0.31
CA THR A 86 2.53 -22.10 -1.09
C THR A 86 1.23 -21.45 -0.64
N ILE A 87 0.45 -20.95 -1.60
CA ILE A 87 -0.88 -20.38 -1.34
C ILE A 87 -1.91 -21.23 -2.06
N THR A 88 -2.72 -21.94 -1.29
CA THR A 88 -3.78 -22.82 -1.81
C THR A 88 -5.15 -22.16 -1.60
N LEU A 89 -5.90 -22.01 -2.69
CA LEU A 89 -7.24 -21.43 -2.67
C LEU A 89 -8.31 -22.52 -2.67
N GLY A 90 -9.05 -22.61 -1.58
CA GLY A 90 -10.28 -23.42 -1.48
C GLY A 90 -11.54 -22.62 -1.84
N GLN A 91 -12.70 -23.25 -1.73
CA GLN A 91 -13.99 -22.60 -2.04
C GLN A 91 -14.25 -21.37 -1.15
N ARG A 92 -13.92 -21.44 0.16
CA ARG A 92 -14.17 -20.39 1.14
C ARG A 92 -12.94 -20.02 1.97
N HIS A 93 -11.86 -20.77 1.84
CA HIS A 93 -10.67 -20.62 2.67
C HIS A 93 -9.44 -20.44 1.81
N ILE A 94 -8.45 -19.83 2.38
CA ILE A 94 -7.11 -19.66 1.84
C ILE A 94 -6.18 -20.33 2.83
N LEU A 95 -5.30 -21.20 2.34
CA LEU A 95 -4.21 -21.81 3.10
C LEU A 95 -2.90 -21.14 2.67
N PHE A 96 -2.15 -20.66 3.62
CA PHE A 96 -0.75 -20.22 3.47
C PHE A 96 0.14 -21.24 4.16
N GLU A 97 1.04 -21.85 3.39
CA GLU A 97 2.04 -22.80 3.89
C GLU A 97 3.41 -22.10 3.87
N VAL A 98 3.96 -21.84 5.05
CA VAL A 98 5.21 -21.10 5.27
C VAL A 98 6.12 -21.97 6.13
N GLY A 99 7.14 -22.59 5.53
CA GLY A 99 7.95 -23.58 6.22
C GLY A 99 7.09 -24.72 6.78
N GLU A 100 7.17 -24.94 8.09
CA GLU A 100 6.36 -25.96 8.80
C GLU A 100 5.04 -25.41 9.34
N THR A 101 4.73 -24.14 9.06
CA THR A 101 3.52 -23.45 9.57
C THR A 101 2.44 -23.39 8.51
N GLU A 102 1.23 -23.80 8.87
CA GLU A 102 0.02 -23.67 8.05
C GLU A 102 -0.91 -22.62 8.67
N LEU A 103 -1.24 -21.56 7.91
CA LEU A 103 -2.24 -20.58 8.31
C LEU A 103 -3.46 -20.69 7.41
N ILE A 104 -4.60 -20.99 7.99
CA ILE A 104 -5.87 -21.08 7.28
C ILE A 104 -6.75 -19.90 7.65
N CYS A 105 -7.24 -19.15 6.66
CA CYS A 105 -8.19 -18.08 6.89
C CYS A 105 -9.38 -18.19 5.91
N ARG A 106 -10.50 -17.57 6.29
CA ARG A 106 -11.65 -17.44 5.40
C ARG A 106 -11.43 -16.26 4.46
N ARG A 107 -11.60 -16.48 3.15
CA ARG A 107 -11.55 -15.36 2.17
C ARG A 107 -12.70 -14.39 2.40
N LEU A 108 -12.50 -13.12 2.11
CA LEU A 108 -13.56 -12.13 2.07
C LEU A 108 -14.33 -12.26 0.75
N GLU A 109 -15.65 -12.22 0.86
CA GLU A 109 -16.57 -12.30 -0.28
C GLU A 109 -17.06 -10.90 -0.67
N GLY A 110 -17.37 -10.71 -1.95
CA GLY A 110 -17.85 -9.46 -2.50
C GLY A 110 -17.02 -8.99 -3.70
N GLU A 111 -17.52 -7.96 -4.36
CA GLU A 111 -16.85 -7.34 -5.49
C GLU A 111 -15.82 -6.33 -4.98
N PHE A 112 -14.54 -6.55 -5.31
CA PHE A 112 -13.48 -5.59 -5.01
C PHE A 112 -13.52 -4.44 -6.01
N LEU A 113 -13.06 -3.25 -5.60
CA LEU A 113 -13.00 -2.07 -6.46
C LEU A 113 -12.26 -2.37 -7.76
N ASP A 114 -12.79 -1.91 -8.91
CA ASP A 114 -12.03 -1.87 -10.16
C ASP A 114 -10.90 -0.83 -10.04
N TYR A 115 -9.84 -1.24 -9.39
CA TYR A 115 -8.69 -0.40 -9.09
C TYR A 115 -7.94 0.05 -10.36
N LYS A 116 -8.06 -0.71 -11.46
CA LYS A 116 -7.40 -0.39 -12.73
C LYS A 116 -7.95 0.91 -13.34
N ASN A 117 -9.21 1.18 -13.11
CA ASN A 117 -9.86 2.43 -13.51
C ASN A 117 -9.67 3.57 -12.50
N ALA A 118 -9.38 3.24 -11.23
CA ALA A 118 -9.08 4.24 -10.21
C ALA A 118 -7.67 4.85 -10.33
N ILE A 119 -6.73 4.13 -10.95
CA ILE A 119 -5.34 4.61 -11.12
C ILE A 119 -5.27 5.63 -12.26
N PRO A 120 -4.81 6.87 -11.99
CA PRO A 120 -4.65 7.90 -13.02
C PRO A 120 -3.65 7.47 -14.10
N ARG A 121 -4.06 7.55 -15.37
CA ARG A 121 -3.23 7.10 -16.50
C ARG A 121 -2.47 8.23 -17.20
N ARG A 122 -2.88 9.49 -16.98
CA ARG A 122 -2.27 10.67 -17.58
C ARG A 122 -1.84 11.61 -16.47
N ASN A 123 -0.55 11.61 -16.20
CA ASN A 123 0.06 12.47 -15.19
C ASN A 123 1.05 13.39 -15.88
N PRO A 124 0.69 14.65 -16.17
CA PRO A 124 1.56 15.60 -16.87
C PRO A 124 2.77 16.02 -16.04
N ILE A 125 2.61 16.02 -14.71
CA ILE A 125 3.66 16.39 -13.77
C ILE A 125 4.33 15.13 -13.23
N ASN A 126 5.63 15.01 -13.47
CA ASN A 126 6.46 13.92 -12.96
C ASN A 126 7.66 14.52 -12.24
N ILE A 127 7.83 14.16 -10.99
CA ILE A 127 8.95 14.58 -10.15
C ILE A 127 9.67 13.37 -9.59
N VAL A 128 10.97 13.51 -9.39
CA VAL A 128 11.81 12.52 -8.72
C VAL A 128 12.37 13.15 -7.44
N LEU A 129 12.29 12.42 -6.35
CA LEU A 129 12.80 12.87 -5.06
C LEU A 129 13.47 11.71 -4.32
N ASP A 130 14.39 12.06 -3.41
CA ASP A 130 14.98 11.08 -2.51
C ASP A 130 14.02 10.75 -1.38
N THR A 131 13.67 9.46 -1.28
CA THR A 131 12.67 8.96 -0.33
C THR A 131 13.04 9.27 1.12
N LYS A 132 14.33 9.11 1.48
CA LYS A 132 14.80 9.36 2.85
C LYS A 132 14.69 10.82 3.23
N THR A 133 15.11 11.70 2.32
CA THR A 133 15.03 13.16 2.54
C THR A 133 13.57 13.60 2.67
N MET A 134 12.70 13.12 1.81
CA MET A 134 11.26 13.43 1.87
C MET A 134 10.63 12.94 3.18
N LEU A 135 10.94 11.71 3.60
CA LEU A 135 10.45 11.15 4.86
C LEU A 135 10.85 12.00 6.05
N GLN A 136 12.14 12.35 6.16
CA GLN A 136 12.65 13.20 7.24
C GLN A 136 11.99 14.58 7.26
N SER A 137 11.72 15.15 6.09
CA SER A 137 11.04 16.45 5.98
C SER A 137 9.58 16.35 6.43
N LEU A 138 8.87 15.29 6.04
CA LEU A 138 7.51 15.01 6.49
C LEU A 138 7.44 14.79 8.00
N GLU A 139 8.37 14.02 8.58
CA GLU A 139 8.46 13.81 10.03
C GLU A 139 8.59 15.14 10.77
N ARG A 140 9.48 16.06 10.31
CA ARG A 140 9.65 17.37 10.93
C ARG A 140 8.39 18.23 10.84
N VAL A 141 7.74 18.27 9.69
CA VAL A 141 6.50 19.06 9.49
C VAL A 141 5.33 18.47 10.29
N SER A 142 5.30 17.15 10.43
CA SER A 142 4.22 16.46 11.13
C SER A 142 4.21 16.64 12.65
N VAL A 143 5.29 17.14 13.24
CA VAL A 143 5.40 17.37 14.72
C VAL A 143 4.26 18.24 15.25
N VAL A 144 3.77 19.20 14.47
CA VAL A 144 2.66 20.08 14.88
C VAL A 144 1.29 19.50 14.61
N ILE A 145 1.20 18.34 13.92
CA ILE A 145 -0.06 17.66 13.57
C ILE A 145 -0.38 16.66 14.67
N SER A 146 -1.57 16.76 15.24
CA SER A 146 -2.06 15.74 16.16
C SER A 146 -2.97 14.75 15.44
N GLU A 147 -2.95 13.48 15.90
CA GLU A 147 -3.83 12.41 15.36
C GLU A 147 -5.32 12.78 15.43
N LYS A 148 -5.71 13.62 16.39
CA LYS A 148 -7.10 14.07 16.56
C LYS A 148 -7.52 15.11 15.52
N LEU A 149 -6.60 15.95 15.05
CA LEU A 149 -6.91 17.06 14.16
C LEU A 149 -6.82 16.68 12.68
N LYS A 150 -6.12 15.59 12.33
CA LYS A 150 -5.95 15.10 10.94
C LYS A 150 -5.69 16.22 9.93
N SER A 151 -4.92 17.24 10.34
CA SER A 151 -4.59 18.36 9.47
C SER A 151 -3.66 17.88 8.35
N PRO A 152 -3.94 18.21 7.08
CA PRO A 152 -3.08 17.77 5.99
C PRO A 152 -1.74 18.51 6.01
N VAL A 153 -0.71 17.83 5.52
CA VAL A 153 0.53 18.48 5.10
C VAL A 153 0.30 19.07 3.71
N ARG A 154 0.40 20.38 3.60
CA ARG A 154 0.35 21.10 2.34
C ARG A 154 1.69 21.04 1.64
N CYS A 155 1.72 20.49 0.43
CA CYS A 155 2.89 20.39 -0.41
C CYS A 155 2.74 21.29 -1.65
N ILE A 156 3.71 22.14 -1.91
CA ILE A 156 3.80 22.97 -3.11
C ILE A 156 5.03 22.52 -3.89
N PHE A 157 4.81 21.98 -5.08
CA PHE A 157 5.85 21.46 -5.97
C PHE A 157 6.25 22.55 -6.97
N GLU A 158 7.48 23.03 -6.86
CA GLU A 158 8.09 24.00 -7.75
C GLU A 158 9.15 23.32 -8.64
N ASP A 159 9.97 24.07 -9.36
CA ASP A 159 10.88 23.50 -10.38
C ASP A 159 11.96 22.58 -9.80
N ASP A 160 12.49 22.89 -8.62
CA ASP A 160 13.62 22.16 -8.03
C ASP A 160 13.38 21.72 -6.59
N LYS A 161 12.21 22.04 -6.04
CA LYS A 161 11.89 21.79 -4.63
C LYS A 161 10.41 21.53 -4.41
N VAL A 162 10.11 20.84 -3.33
CA VAL A 162 8.80 20.81 -2.71
C VAL A 162 8.85 21.53 -1.36
N THR A 163 7.96 22.48 -1.18
CA THR A 163 7.74 23.17 0.09
C THR A 163 6.60 22.46 0.81
N MET A 164 6.89 21.90 1.98
CA MET A 164 5.92 21.22 2.85
C MET A 164 5.59 22.12 4.03
N SER A 165 4.32 22.22 4.39
CA SER A 165 3.88 23.01 5.54
C SER A 165 2.66 22.40 6.22
N ALA A 166 2.59 22.58 7.54
CA ALA A 166 1.42 22.27 8.34
C ALA A 166 1.14 23.46 9.26
N LYS A 167 -0.14 23.77 9.43
CA LYS A 167 -0.60 24.83 10.32
C LYS A 167 -1.70 24.29 11.22
N THR A 168 -1.49 24.42 12.52
CA THR A 168 -2.42 23.93 13.55
C THR A 168 -2.53 24.94 14.69
N ALA A 169 -3.43 24.68 15.63
CA ALA A 169 -3.50 25.48 16.86
C ALA A 169 -2.23 25.36 17.73
N SER A 170 -1.46 24.28 17.55
CA SER A 170 -0.21 24.03 18.29
C SER A 170 1.00 24.75 17.69
N GLY A 171 0.88 25.31 16.48
CA GLY A 171 1.93 26.02 15.79
C GLY A 171 1.99 25.75 14.29
N ASP A 172 2.98 26.37 13.67
CA ASP A 172 3.25 26.26 12.24
C ASP A 172 4.61 25.55 12.04
N ALA A 173 4.66 24.61 11.10
CA ALA A 173 5.89 23.96 10.67
C ALA A 173 6.05 24.09 9.16
N LYS A 174 7.28 24.26 8.70
CA LYS A 174 7.63 24.35 7.28
C LYS A 174 8.98 23.72 7.04
N ASP A 175 9.09 22.97 5.96
CA ASP A 175 10.34 22.38 5.49
C ASP A 175 10.41 22.34 3.97
N ILE A 176 11.60 22.12 3.44
CA ILE A 176 11.86 22.12 2.00
C ILE A 176 12.72 20.90 1.65
N CYS A 177 12.26 20.15 0.66
CA CYS A 177 12.99 19.03 0.08
C CYS A 177 13.29 19.34 -1.39
N ARG A 178 14.51 19.01 -1.86
CA ARG A 178 14.86 19.11 -3.27
C ARG A 178 14.21 17.99 -4.07
N ILE A 179 13.79 18.32 -5.27
CA ILE A 179 13.21 17.40 -6.25
C ILE A 179 13.92 17.57 -7.60
N ALA A 180 13.80 16.60 -8.48
CA ALA A 180 14.14 16.72 -9.88
C ALA A 180 12.85 16.62 -10.73
N GLY A 181 12.66 17.55 -11.64
CA GLY A 181 11.47 17.71 -12.46
C GLY A 181 10.79 19.06 -12.22
N ASP A 182 9.79 19.37 -13.03
CA ASP A 182 9.02 20.60 -12.94
C ASP A 182 7.67 20.34 -12.27
N GLY A 183 7.51 20.88 -11.08
CA GLY A 183 6.26 20.75 -10.30
C GLY A 183 5.15 21.70 -10.72
N GLN A 184 5.46 22.69 -11.60
CA GLN A 184 4.52 23.67 -12.17
C GLN A 184 3.69 24.43 -11.13
N GLY A 185 4.20 24.56 -9.92
CA GLY A 185 3.48 25.20 -8.81
C GLY A 185 2.29 24.38 -8.29
N LEU A 186 2.27 23.07 -8.56
CA LEU A 186 1.19 22.19 -8.10
C LEU A 186 1.10 22.18 -6.59
N GLU A 187 -0.10 22.45 -6.07
CA GLU A 187 -0.40 22.41 -4.64
C GLU A 187 -1.32 21.25 -4.32
N ILE A 188 -0.91 20.41 -3.36
CA ILE A 188 -1.68 19.24 -2.88
C ILE A 188 -1.57 19.15 -1.35
N GLY A 189 -2.70 18.81 -0.69
CA GLY A 189 -2.74 18.42 0.71
C GLY A 189 -2.71 16.90 0.86
N PHE A 190 -1.80 16.39 1.68
CA PHE A 190 -1.71 14.97 2.02
C PHE A 190 -2.03 14.76 3.50
N ASN A 191 -2.74 13.66 3.78
CA ASN A 191 -3.03 13.22 5.15
C ASN A 191 -1.97 12.23 5.61
#